data_4a32c55e4242087dcf701c9735216888
#
_entry.id   4a32c55e4242087dcf701c9735216888
#
_cell.length_a   1.000
_cell.length_b   1.000
_cell.length_c   1.000
_cell.angle_alpha   90.00
_cell.angle_beta   90.00
_cell.angle_gamma   90.00
#
_symmetry.space_group_name_H-M   'P 1'
#
loop_
_entity.id
_entity.type
_entity.pdbx_description
1 polymer ?
#
loop_
_entity_poly.entity_id
_entity_poly.type
_entity_poly.pdbx_seq_one_letter_code
_entity_poly.pdbx_strand_id
1 'polypeptide(L)'
;MGAEGEGARGGGLAYEQARLAYTIIQSLLEHTRVTQDLVALMAQVIDAETQEALTGTPYWAAYMDSRRALERTRQDVEKFAEVWTRLAEEAEHRAGS
;
A
#
# COMPACT_ATOMS: atom_id res chain seq x y z
N MET A 1 -28.51 5.34 -25.54
CA MET A 1 -27.39 5.17 -24.67
C MET A 1 -26.48 6.32 -24.73
N GLY A 2 -26.70 7.25 -24.00
CA GLY A 2 -25.94 8.43 -24.07
C GLY A 2 -24.76 8.45 -23.11
N ALA A 3 -23.99 9.50 -23.18
CA ALA A 3 -22.90 9.77 -22.30
C ALA A 3 -23.33 9.79 -20.84
N GLU A 4 -24.59 10.12 -20.59
CA GLU A 4 -25.12 10.16 -19.23
C GLU A 4 -25.12 8.81 -18.54
N GLY A 5 -25.52 7.77 -19.25
CA GLY A 5 -25.51 6.41 -18.70
C GLY A 5 -24.10 5.92 -18.50
N GLU A 6 -23.22 6.24 -19.41
CA GLU A 6 -21.82 5.88 -19.31
C GLU A 6 -21.15 6.63 -18.18
N GLY A 7 -21.49 7.90 -17.99
CA GLY A 7 -20.93 8.69 -16.92
C GLY A 7 -21.30 8.17 -15.54
N ALA A 8 -22.56 7.78 -15.36
CA ALA A 8 -23.04 7.23 -14.11
C ALA A 8 -22.38 5.88 -13.80
N ARG A 9 -22.28 5.03 -14.81
CA ARG A 9 -21.58 3.76 -14.68
C ARG A 9 -20.09 3.98 -14.45
N GLY A 10 -19.52 4.97 -15.13
CA GLY A 10 -18.13 5.35 -14.97
C GLY A 10 -17.80 5.73 -13.54
N GLY A 11 -18.72 6.47 -12.88
CA GLY A 11 -18.56 6.83 -11.48
C GLY A 11 -18.56 5.61 -10.56
N GLY A 12 -19.50 4.68 -10.79
CA GLY A 12 -19.59 3.46 -10.02
C GLY A 12 -18.41 2.54 -10.28
N LEU A 13 -18.01 2.42 -11.55
CA LEU A 13 -16.86 1.62 -11.93
C LEU A 13 -15.56 2.20 -11.39
N ALA A 14 -15.43 3.53 -11.42
CA ALA A 14 -14.25 4.18 -10.87
C ALA A 14 -14.12 3.92 -9.37
N TYR A 15 -15.23 3.97 -8.65
CA TYR A 15 -15.24 3.66 -7.22
C TYR A 15 -14.85 2.20 -6.98
N GLU A 16 -15.42 1.28 -7.75
CA GLU A 16 -15.10 -0.15 -7.63
C GLU A 16 -13.64 -0.42 -7.95
N GLN A 17 -13.10 0.21 -9.00
CA GLN A 17 -11.72 0.06 -9.36
C GLN A 17 -10.79 0.59 -8.26
N ALA A 18 -11.13 1.75 -7.70
CA ALA A 18 -10.35 2.32 -6.61
C ALA A 18 -10.35 1.42 -5.38
N ARG A 19 -11.51 0.83 -5.07
CA ARG A 19 -11.65 -0.09 -3.95
C ARG A 19 -10.84 -1.36 -4.17
N LEU A 20 -10.90 -1.91 -5.37
CA LEU A 20 -10.14 -3.10 -5.73
C LEU A 20 -8.64 -2.81 -5.70
N ALA A 21 -8.23 -1.66 -6.26
CA ALA A 21 -6.83 -1.26 -6.24
C ALA A 21 -6.34 -1.09 -4.80
N TYR A 22 -7.13 -0.46 -3.95
CA TYR A 22 -6.78 -0.29 -2.54
C TYR A 22 -6.61 -1.64 -1.85
N THR A 23 -7.52 -2.58 -2.11
CA THR A 23 -7.45 -3.92 -1.52
C THR A 23 -6.17 -4.64 -1.96
N ILE A 24 -5.84 -4.55 -3.25
CA ILE A 24 -4.62 -5.16 -3.78
C ILE A 24 -3.39 -4.54 -3.15
N ILE A 25 -3.36 -3.21 -3.06
CA ILE A 25 -2.23 -2.49 -2.46
C ILE A 25 -2.06 -2.90 -0.99
N GLN A 26 -3.15 -2.96 -0.25
CA GLN A 26 -3.10 -3.38 1.16
C GLN A 26 -2.55 -4.80 1.31
N SER A 27 -2.97 -5.70 0.43
CA SER A 27 -2.50 -7.07 0.44
C SER A 27 -0.99 -7.14 0.15
N LEU A 28 -0.53 -6.37 -0.83
CA LEU A 28 0.89 -6.32 -1.17
C LEU A 28 1.72 -5.69 -0.06
N LEU A 29 1.21 -4.63 0.57
CA LEU A 29 1.89 -4.00 1.70
C LEU A 29 2.02 -4.97 2.87
N GLU A 30 0.97 -5.73 3.17
CA GLU A 30 1.00 -6.71 4.24
C GLU A 30 2.01 -7.82 3.95
N HIS A 31 2.00 -8.34 2.72
CA HIS A 31 2.95 -9.36 2.30
C HIS A 31 4.39 -8.86 2.42
N THR A 32 4.62 -7.63 1.97
CA THR A 32 5.95 -7.02 2.02
C THR A 32 6.39 -6.83 3.47
N ARG A 33 5.49 -6.37 4.35
CA ARG A 33 5.81 -6.16 5.76
C ARG A 33 6.19 -7.49 6.43
N VAL A 34 5.38 -8.51 6.22
CA VAL A 34 5.65 -9.83 6.80
C VAL A 34 6.97 -10.40 6.31
N THR A 35 7.24 -10.26 5.01
CA THR A 35 8.49 -10.72 4.41
C THR A 35 9.68 -9.97 4.97
N GLN A 36 9.58 -8.65 5.12
CA GLN A 36 10.66 -7.83 5.69
C GLN A 36 10.92 -8.20 7.15
N ASP A 37 9.87 -8.45 7.91
CA ASP A 37 10.01 -8.84 9.31
C ASP A 37 10.70 -10.20 9.42
N LEU A 38 10.39 -11.12 8.51
CA LEU A 38 11.05 -12.42 8.47
C LEU A 38 12.54 -12.27 8.15
N VAL A 39 12.88 -11.42 7.18
CA VAL A 39 14.29 -11.17 6.83
C VAL A 39 15.04 -10.59 8.04
N ALA A 40 14.42 -9.64 8.74
CA ALA A 40 15.00 -9.04 9.93
C ALA A 40 15.24 -10.10 11.03
N LEU A 41 14.25 -10.98 11.23
CA LEU A 41 14.39 -12.07 12.19
C LEU A 41 15.52 -13.02 11.80
N MET A 42 15.59 -13.39 10.52
CA MET A 42 16.65 -14.26 10.03
C MET A 42 18.02 -13.66 10.27
N ALA A 43 18.16 -12.36 10.06
CA ALA A 43 19.42 -11.67 10.32
C ALA A 43 19.80 -11.68 11.80
N GLN A 44 18.82 -11.73 12.70
CA GLN A 44 19.07 -11.76 14.13
C GLN A 44 19.50 -13.13 14.65
N VAL A 45 19.10 -14.21 13.99
CA VAL A 45 19.37 -15.57 14.47
C VAL A 45 20.65 -16.18 13.90
N ILE A 46 21.32 -15.53 12.97
CA ILE A 46 22.61 -15.98 12.46
C ILE A 46 23.74 -15.52 13.38
N ASP A 47 24.89 -16.15 13.27
CA ASP A 47 26.02 -15.78 14.13
C ASP A 47 26.56 -14.38 13.80
N ALA A 48 27.34 -13.83 14.73
CA ALA A 48 27.83 -12.45 14.63
C ALA A 48 28.70 -12.24 13.38
N GLU A 49 29.52 -13.20 13.03
CA GLU A 49 30.39 -13.10 11.86
C GLU A 49 29.59 -13.06 10.57
N THR A 50 28.60 -13.95 10.44
CA THR A 50 27.71 -13.99 9.28
C THR A 50 26.85 -12.74 9.22
N GLN A 51 26.38 -12.27 10.36
CA GLN A 51 25.59 -11.05 10.45
C GLN A 51 26.39 -9.83 9.96
N GLU A 52 27.65 -9.71 10.40
CA GLU A 52 28.52 -8.64 9.96
C GLU A 52 28.74 -8.69 8.45
N ALA A 53 28.98 -9.88 7.90
CA ALA A 53 29.15 -10.06 6.48
C ALA A 53 27.88 -9.65 5.70
N LEU A 54 26.72 -10.04 6.20
CA LEU A 54 25.44 -9.73 5.57
C LEU A 54 25.17 -8.23 5.57
N THR A 55 25.31 -7.59 6.75
CA THR A 55 24.97 -6.17 6.92
C THR A 55 25.94 -5.23 6.22
N GLY A 56 27.12 -5.72 5.84
CA GLY A 56 28.09 -4.94 5.08
C GLY A 56 27.86 -4.96 3.58
N THR A 57 26.83 -5.66 3.09
CA THR A 57 26.57 -5.77 1.66
C THR A 57 25.71 -4.61 1.13
N PRO A 58 25.85 -4.27 -0.16
CA PRO A 58 24.92 -3.30 -0.78
C PRO A 58 23.46 -3.79 -0.77
N TYR A 59 23.26 -5.10 -0.76
CA TYR A 59 21.91 -5.68 -0.71
C TYR A 59 21.21 -5.37 0.61
N TRP A 60 21.97 -5.41 1.71
CA TRP A 60 21.43 -5.06 3.01
C TRP A 60 21.08 -3.57 3.07
N ALA A 61 21.92 -2.71 2.52
CA ALA A 61 21.65 -1.28 2.44
C ALA A 61 20.37 -1.01 1.65
N ALA A 62 20.19 -1.69 0.52
CA ALA A 62 18.98 -1.58 -0.30
C ALA A 62 17.75 -2.06 0.47
N TYR A 63 17.89 -3.15 1.22
CA TYR A 63 16.81 -3.67 2.05
C TYR A 63 16.38 -2.64 3.10
N MET A 64 17.33 -2.03 3.79
CA MET A 64 17.03 -1.01 4.80
C MET A 64 16.35 0.22 4.20
N ASP A 65 16.81 0.64 3.01
CA ASP A 65 16.18 1.74 2.29
C ASP A 65 14.75 1.40 1.89
N SER A 66 14.52 0.17 1.42
CA SER A 66 13.19 -0.25 1.01
C SER A 66 12.23 -0.34 2.20
N ARG A 67 12.72 -0.69 3.39
CA ARG A 67 11.89 -0.68 4.59
C ARG A 67 11.40 0.73 4.91
N ARG A 68 12.30 1.71 4.81
CA ARG A 68 11.92 3.11 5.04
C ARG A 68 10.94 3.60 3.98
N ALA A 69 11.17 3.23 2.72
CA ALA A 69 10.28 3.58 1.62
C ALA A 69 8.89 2.96 1.81
N LEU A 70 8.84 1.71 2.27
CA LEU A 70 7.57 1.03 2.52
C LEU A 70 6.75 1.77 3.58
N GLU A 71 7.39 2.24 4.63
CA GLU A 71 6.69 2.98 5.68
C GLU A 71 6.07 4.27 5.13
N ARG A 72 6.80 4.99 4.28
CA ARG A 72 6.27 6.18 3.62
C ARG A 72 5.11 5.83 2.70
N THR A 73 5.26 4.75 1.93
CA THR A 73 4.22 4.29 1.03
C THR A 73 2.95 3.92 1.80
N ARG A 74 3.11 3.26 2.95
CA ARG A 74 1.97 2.88 3.79
C ARG A 74 1.22 4.12 4.27
N GLN A 75 1.94 5.15 4.67
CA GLN A 75 1.33 6.41 5.10
C GLN A 75 0.59 7.09 3.94
N ASP A 76 1.18 7.07 2.74
CA ASP A 76 0.55 7.63 1.55
C ASP A 76 -0.72 6.88 1.17
N VAL A 77 -0.72 5.56 1.31
CA VAL A 77 -1.89 4.74 1.02
C VAL A 77 -3.01 5.02 2.04
N GLU A 78 -2.66 5.20 3.30
CA GLU A 78 -3.63 5.55 4.34
C GLU A 78 -4.27 6.90 4.03
N LYS A 79 -3.46 7.86 3.59
CA LYS A 79 -3.95 9.18 3.21
C LYS A 79 -4.85 9.10 1.99
N PHE A 80 -4.48 8.30 1.01
CA PHE A 80 -5.31 8.06 -0.17
C PHE A 80 -6.67 7.51 0.23
N ALA A 81 -6.70 6.52 1.12
CA ALA A 81 -7.93 5.90 1.60
C ALA A 81 -8.81 6.91 2.32
N GLU A 82 -8.20 7.78 3.12
CA GLU A 82 -8.90 8.84 3.84
C GLU A 82 -9.58 9.82 2.89
N VAL A 83 -8.83 10.29 1.89
CA VAL A 83 -9.35 11.23 0.89
C VAL A 83 -10.46 10.57 0.06
N TRP A 84 -10.22 9.34 -0.36
CA TRP A 84 -11.18 8.57 -1.15
C TRP A 84 -12.48 8.36 -0.39
N THR A 85 -12.40 8.00 0.89
CA THR A 85 -13.57 7.80 1.74
C THR A 85 -14.35 9.10 1.90
N ARG A 86 -13.65 10.20 2.11
CA ARG A 86 -14.27 11.51 2.25
C ARG A 86 -15.00 11.92 0.98
N LEU A 87 -14.37 11.71 -0.17
CA LEU A 87 -15.00 12.03 -1.45
C LEU A 87 -16.24 11.17 -1.71
N ALA A 88 -16.20 9.90 -1.34
CA ALA A 88 -17.34 9.01 -1.46
C ALA A 88 -18.50 9.46 -0.58
N GLU A 89 -18.20 9.86 0.66
CA GLU A 89 -19.21 10.37 1.58
C GLU A 89 -19.84 11.68 1.09
N GLU A 90 -19.02 12.57 0.55
CA GLU A 90 -19.51 13.83 -0.01
C GLU A 90 -20.42 13.57 -1.20
N ALA A 91 -20.06 12.62 -2.05
CA ALA A 91 -20.89 12.26 -3.21
C ALA A 91 -22.24 11.70 -2.76
N GLU A 92 -22.24 10.84 -1.74
CA GLU A 92 -23.47 10.30 -1.17
C GLU A 92 -24.34 11.38 -0.56
N HIS A 93 -23.73 12.30 0.16
CA HIS A 93 -24.45 13.40 0.79
C HIS A 93 -25.13 14.28 -0.26
N ARG A 94 -24.41 14.59 -1.32
CA ARG A 94 -24.97 15.40 -2.43
C ARG A 94 -26.10 14.66 -3.13
N ALA A 95 -25.93 13.36 -3.33
CA ALA A 95 -26.97 12.55 -3.96
C ALA A 95 -28.22 12.47 -3.08
N GLY A 96 -28.04 12.45 -1.77
CA GLY A 96 -29.14 12.38 -0.83
C GLY A 96 -29.87 13.71 -0.62
N SER A 97 -29.28 14.81 -1.06
CA SER A 97 -29.91 16.11 -0.96
C SER A 97 -30.81 16.37 -2.13
#